data_0faa58526dab4bda5ec2c3aed70b678b
#
_entry.id   0faa58526dab4bda5ec2c3aed70b678b
#
_cell.length_a   1.000
_cell.length_b   1.000
_cell.length_c   1.000
_cell.angle_alpha   90.00
_cell.angle_beta   90.00
_cell.angle_gamma   90.00
#
_symmetry.space_group_name_H-M   'P 1'
#
loop_
_entity.id
_entity.type
_entity.pdbx_description
1 polymer ?
#
loop_
_entity_poly.entity_id
_entity_poly.type
_entity_poly.pdbx_seq_one_letter_code
_entity_poly.pdbx_strand_id
1 'polypeptide(L)'
;MFKNNFSQILLTLLFMSSISCSNDEKEGEQKDAIAPSITCLSPINVNIDTTAKDAMVTYTTPEGTDNIAGAVTRQTSGLASGESFPVGTTTNTFVVTDAAGNTTSCSFDVIVARNNPSENMPYFIGDDPTPTGKKWTSVAELSDEFNTDIFDDSKWFRDPSQDQFGWYGREPALFQPDNVSVGDGSLNVMVKKLQTPITSNSRNWTHGGAILRSKTKAISGYYYEARMKANETVMSSTFWIAFPQNCNSGPFRKLELDIQECVGRTHSGTDSWAKEWDNIYHSNTWRHARTCDINISVQRPGKKDLEEKNHSRYFVYGCWWKSPTEILFYLDGEYVYTIKPSTDFDLEGHITMAMETYDWNPIEPENDLTATGTEEQRTTKYDWVRTWKLEDL
;
A
#
# COMPACT_ATOMS: atom_id res chain seq x y z
N MET A 1 79.29 14.22 23.64
CA MET A 1 80.65 13.70 23.37
C MET A 1 80.78 13.70 21.86
N PHE A 2 81.59 14.67 21.37
CA PHE A 2 82.71 14.59 20.43
C PHE A 2 82.39 13.86 19.10
N LYS A 3 82.77 14.34 17.93
CA LYS A 3 83.44 15.49 17.32
C LYS A 3 83.36 15.26 15.80
N ASN A 4 83.12 16.29 15.01
CA ASN A 4 84.13 16.93 14.07
C ASN A 4 84.75 15.95 13.05
N ASN A 5 84.97 16.24 11.83
CA ASN A 5 85.30 17.42 11.06
C ASN A 5 85.67 17.02 9.61
N PHE A 6 85.58 18.01 8.74
CA PHE A 6 86.51 18.51 7.69
C PHE A 6 86.39 17.85 6.29
N SER A 7 85.85 18.59 5.34
CA SER A 7 86.56 19.50 4.39
C SER A 7 87.62 18.85 3.51
N GLN A 8 87.44 18.84 2.25
CA GLN A 8 88.39 19.50 1.31
C GLN A 8 87.84 19.64 -0.10
N ILE A 9 88.04 20.81 -0.64
CA ILE A 9 87.93 21.36 -1.96
C ILE A 9 88.88 20.69 -2.91
N LEU A 10 88.48 20.37 -4.13
CA LEU A 10 89.36 20.43 -5.29
C LEU A 10 88.62 20.84 -6.56
N LEU A 11 89.02 21.92 -7.09
CA LEU A 11 88.73 22.63 -8.31
C LEU A 11 89.41 21.94 -9.50
N THR A 12 88.67 21.61 -10.62
CA THR A 12 89.27 21.67 -11.95
C THR A 12 88.30 21.59 -13.11
N LEU A 13 88.26 22.59 -13.89
CA LEU A 13 88.10 22.76 -15.36
C LEU A 13 87.02 22.08 -16.16
N LEU A 14 86.09 22.89 -16.62
CA LEU A 14 85.69 23.26 -17.97
C LEU A 14 85.89 22.19 -19.08
N PHE A 15 84.72 21.59 -19.54
CA PHE A 15 84.56 21.23 -20.93
C PHE A 15 83.12 21.53 -21.36
N MET A 16 82.97 22.56 -22.18
CA MET A 16 81.71 22.82 -22.88
C MET A 16 81.52 21.74 -23.94
N SER A 17 80.45 20.92 -23.80
CA SER A 17 79.82 20.22 -24.89
C SER A 17 78.35 20.58 -24.90
N SER A 18 77.94 21.32 -25.89
CA SER A 18 76.60 21.64 -26.22
C SER A 18 75.84 20.37 -26.58
N ILE A 19 75.06 19.84 -25.65
CA ILE A 19 73.99 18.84 -25.96
C ILE A 19 72.68 19.60 -26.07
N SER A 20 72.21 19.72 -27.28
CA SER A 20 70.79 20.09 -27.59
C SER A 20 69.94 19.02 -27.06
N CYS A 21 69.30 19.22 -25.87
CA CYS A 21 68.13 18.45 -25.49
C CYS A 21 66.90 19.03 -26.20
N SER A 22 66.44 18.33 -27.17
CA SER A 22 65.03 18.47 -27.63
C SER A 22 64.17 18.03 -26.45
N ASN A 23 63.52 18.97 -25.76
CA ASN A 23 62.42 18.69 -24.91
C ASN A 23 61.25 18.26 -25.81
N ASP A 24 61.11 16.97 -26.09
CA ASP A 24 59.80 16.37 -26.36
C ASP A 24 59.03 16.42 -25.06
N GLU A 25 58.44 17.57 -24.76
CA GLU A 25 57.27 17.60 -23.85
C GLU A 25 56.19 16.80 -24.59
N LYS A 26 56.02 15.53 -24.12
CA LYS A 26 54.74 14.86 -24.36
C LYS A 26 53.70 15.78 -23.74
N GLU A 27 52.94 16.49 -24.57
CA GLU A 27 51.64 17.03 -24.15
C GLU A 27 50.91 15.90 -23.44
N GLY A 28 50.80 16.00 -22.13
CA GLY A 28 49.97 15.04 -21.39
C GLY A 28 48.56 15.13 -21.96
N GLU A 29 48.07 14.07 -22.55
CA GLU A 29 46.69 13.96 -22.95
C GLU A 29 45.85 14.41 -21.76
N GLN A 30 45.23 15.56 -21.89
CA GLN A 30 44.35 16.11 -20.87
C GLN A 30 43.14 15.14 -20.78
N LYS A 31 43.10 14.33 -19.72
CA LYS A 31 42.02 13.37 -19.51
C LYS A 31 40.72 14.14 -19.48
N ASP A 32 39.73 13.67 -20.27
CA ASP A 32 38.41 14.25 -20.27
C ASP A 32 37.79 14.19 -18.86
N ALA A 33 37.29 15.33 -18.38
CA ALA A 33 36.67 15.51 -17.08
C ALA A 33 35.18 15.90 -17.19
N ILE A 34 34.68 15.99 -18.43
CA ILE A 34 33.27 16.31 -18.66
C ILE A 34 32.47 15.01 -18.65
N ALA A 35 31.45 14.94 -17.81
CA ALA A 35 30.59 13.77 -17.77
C ALA A 35 29.63 13.73 -18.98
N PRO A 36 29.34 12.54 -19.50
CA PRO A 36 28.37 12.39 -20.59
C PRO A 36 26.95 12.80 -20.15
N SER A 37 26.12 13.11 -21.10
CA SER A 37 24.70 13.48 -20.87
C SER A 37 23.76 12.40 -21.38
N ILE A 38 22.69 12.14 -20.65
CA ILE A 38 21.59 11.24 -21.03
C ILE A 38 20.26 11.81 -20.56
N THR A 39 19.22 11.66 -21.36
CA THR A 39 17.86 12.05 -21.01
C THR A 39 16.96 10.83 -21.08
N CYS A 40 16.28 10.52 -20.00
CA CYS A 40 15.29 9.45 -19.98
C CYS A 40 13.91 9.93 -20.44
N LEU A 41 13.05 8.96 -20.72
CA LEU A 41 11.66 9.17 -21.08
C LEU A 41 10.87 9.69 -19.87
N SER A 42 9.73 10.32 -20.14
CA SER A 42 8.67 10.47 -19.15
C SER A 42 8.10 9.11 -18.77
N PRO A 43 7.47 8.97 -17.59
CA PRO A 43 6.81 7.72 -17.20
C PRO A 43 5.84 7.22 -18.29
N ILE A 44 5.89 5.92 -18.57
CA ILE A 44 5.00 5.25 -19.53
C ILE A 44 3.87 4.59 -18.75
N ASN A 45 2.64 5.03 -18.97
CA ASN A 45 1.45 4.44 -18.37
C ASN A 45 0.75 3.54 -19.38
N VAL A 46 0.49 2.30 -18.99
CA VAL A 46 -0.20 1.30 -19.81
C VAL A 46 -1.36 0.73 -19.01
N ASN A 47 -2.57 0.87 -19.55
CA ASN A 47 -3.75 0.21 -19.01
C ASN A 47 -4.01 -1.10 -19.75
N ILE A 48 -4.23 -2.16 -19.01
CA ILE A 48 -4.52 -3.49 -19.52
C ILE A 48 -5.89 -3.96 -19.06
N ASP A 49 -6.40 -5.00 -19.69
CA ASP A 49 -7.68 -5.60 -19.27
C ASP A 49 -7.59 -6.12 -17.83
N THR A 50 -8.75 -6.15 -17.17
CA THR A 50 -8.89 -6.57 -15.78
C THR A 50 -8.30 -7.96 -15.49
N THR A 51 -8.27 -8.83 -16.50
CA THR A 51 -7.76 -10.22 -16.40
C THR A 51 -6.27 -10.36 -16.75
N ALA A 52 -5.68 -9.39 -17.43
CA ALA A 52 -4.29 -9.45 -17.85
C ALA A 52 -3.32 -9.30 -16.66
N LYS A 53 -2.20 -10.02 -16.69
CA LYS A 53 -1.19 -10.00 -15.62
C LYS A 53 0.00 -9.10 -15.95
N ASP A 54 0.18 -8.80 -17.22
CA ASP A 54 1.30 -8.02 -17.75
C ASP A 54 0.94 -7.33 -19.07
N ALA A 55 1.81 -6.46 -19.53
CA ALA A 55 1.73 -5.78 -20.82
C ALA A 55 3.06 -5.84 -21.56
N MET A 56 3.04 -6.16 -22.83
CA MET A 56 4.20 -5.95 -23.69
C MET A 56 4.37 -4.44 -23.93
N VAL A 57 5.48 -3.85 -23.47
CA VAL A 57 5.72 -2.41 -23.59
C VAL A 57 6.96 -2.16 -24.44
N THR A 58 6.78 -1.40 -25.52
CA THR A 58 7.87 -0.96 -26.37
C THR A 58 8.19 0.51 -26.11
N TYR A 59 9.47 0.84 -26.03
CA TYR A 59 9.94 2.20 -25.86
C TYR A 59 11.25 2.42 -26.63
N THR A 60 11.56 3.67 -26.96
CA THR A 60 12.86 4.02 -27.53
C THR A 60 13.91 3.97 -26.42
N THR A 61 14.91 3.12 -26.55
CA THR A 61 16.01 3.01 -25.58
C THR A 61 16.72 4.36 -25.48
N PRO A 62 16.86 4.94 -24.29
CA PRO A 62 17.63 6.16 -24.09
C PRO A 62 19.09 5.96 -24.53
N GLU A 63 19.64 6.94 -25.24
CA GLU A 63 21.05 6.97 -25.64
C GLU A 63 21.71 8.25 -25.12
N GLY A 64 22.85 8.10 -24.47
CA GLY A 64 23.62 9.21 -23.99
C GLY A 64 24.67 9.67 -25.01
N THR A 65 25.09 10.92 -24.87
CA THR A 65 26.10 11.55 -25.73
C THR A 65 27.15 12.24 -24.86
N ASP A 66 28.33 12.44 -25.43
CA ASP A 66 29.43 13.14 -24.82
C ASP A 66 30.10 14.11 -25.79
N ASN A 67 30.91 15.06 -25.25
CA ASN A 67 31.72 15.99 -26.05
C ASN A 67 32.82 15.28 -26.84
N ILE A 68 33.27 14.12 -26.38
CA ILE A 68 34.23 13.24 -27.06
C ILE A 68 33.51 11.96 -27.49
N ALA A 69 33.72 11.55 -28.72
CA ALA A 69 33.10 10.33 -29.25
C ALA A 69 33.51 9.08 -28.45
N GLY A 70 32.57 8.14 -28.31
CA GLY A 70 32.84 6.86 -27.64
C GLY A 70 31.98 6.60 -26.38
N ALA A 71 31.00 7.45 -26.10
CA ALA A 71 30.03 7.19 -25.05
C ALA A 71 29.21 5.93 -25.33
N VAL A 72 29.03 5.08 -24.29
CA VAL A 72 28.27 3.83 -24.35
C VAL A 72 27.18 3.84 -23.30
N THR A 73 25.93 3.65 -23.72
CA THR A 73 24.79 3.54 -22.83
C THR A 73 24.46 2.07 -22.55
N ARG A 74 24.15 1.75 -21.29
CA ARG A 74 23.70 0.42 -20.85
C ARG A 74 22.50 0.53 -19.95
N GLN A 75 21.54 -0.36 -20.11
CA GLN A 75 20.48 -0.57 -19.11
C GLN A 75 21.06 -1.35 -17.93
N THR A 76 20.84 -0.87 -16.70
CA THR A 76 21.35 -1.48 -15.46
C THR A 76 20.25 -2.02 -14.56
N SER A 77 18.99 -1.61 -14.79
CA SER A 77 17.81 -2.11 -14.05
C SER A 77 16.55 -2.02 -14.92
N GLY A 78 15.55 -2.79 -14.57
CA GLY A 78 14.26 -2.85 -15.26
C GLY A 78 14.23 -3.88 -16.39
N LEU A 79 13.22 -3.77 -17.28
CA LEU A 79 12.96 -4.68 -18.39
C LEU A 79 13.25 -3.99 -19.72
N ALA A 80 13.74 -4.76 -20.71
CA ALA A 80 14.06 -4.22 -22.03
C ALA A 80 12.78 -3.83 -22.82
N SER A 81 12.95 -2.95 -23.81
CA SER A 81 11.87 -2.60 -24.74
C SER A 81 11.38 -3.84 -25.48
N GLY A 82 10.06 -4.07 -25.47
CA GLY A 82 9.41 -5.24 -26.07
C GLY A 82 9.24 -6.44 -25.12
N GLU A 83 9.69 -6.34 -23.88
CA GLU A 83 9.43 -7.37 -22.87
C GLU A 83 8.07 -7.18 -22.20
N SER A 84 7.64 -8.20 -21.43
CA SER A 84 6.37 -8.20 -20.70
C SER A 84 6.57 -7.60 -19.32
N PHE A 85 5.98 -6.44 -19.10
CA PHE A 85 6.03 -5.69 -17.85
C PHE A 85 4.87 -6.14 -16.95
N PRO A 86 5.13 -6.60 -15.72
CA PRO A 86 4.08 -7.01 -14.80
C PRO A 86 3.23 -5.81 -14.35
N VAL A 87 2.02 -6.09 -13.87
CA VAL A 87 1.19 -5.08 -13.20
C VAL A 87 1.97 -4.46 -12.04
N GLY A 88 1.92 -3.13 -11.95
CA GLY A 88 2.70 -2.34 -11.01
C GLY A 88 3.69 -1.41 -11.69
N THR A 89 4.66 -0.92 -10.96
CA THR A 89 5.70 -0.02 -11.47
C THR A 89 7.02 -0.75 -11.65
N THR A 90 7.58 -0.65 -12.85
CA THR A 90 8.93 -1.13 -13.17
C THR A 90 9.82 0.06 -13.47
N THR A 91 10.83 0.32 -12.67
CA THR A 91 11.80 1.40 -12.90
C THR A 91 12.94 0.90 -13.80
N ASN A 92 13.07 1.52 -14.98
CA ASN A 92 14.16 1.27 -15.92
C ASN A 92 15.27 2.30 -15.70
N THR A 93 16.50 1.84 -15.47
CA THR A 93 17.67 2.70 -15.23
C THR A 93 18.72 2.48 -16.31
N PHE A 94 19.23 3.57 -16.85
CA PHE A 94 20.28 3.60 -17.86
C PHE A 94 21.49 4.37 -17.34
N VAL A 95 22.66 3.88 -17.67
CA VAL A 95 23.94 4.51 -17.36
C VAL A 95 24.71 4.70 -18.65
N VAL A 96 25.15 5.93 -18.93
CA VAL A 96 26.07 6.23 -20.00
C VAL A 96 27.47 6.40 -19.41
N THR A 97 28.47 5.82 -20.08
CA THR A 97 29.89 5.93 -19.70
C THR A 97 30.67 6.44 -20.92
N ASP A 98 31.48 7.48 -20.75
CA ASP A 98 32.37 7.99 -21.77
C ASP A 98 33.68 7.18 -21.89
N ALA A 99 34.53 7.53 -22.85
CA ALA A 99 35.82 6.89 -23.07
C ALA A 99 36.83 7.13 -21.93
N ALA A 100 36.64 8.19 -21.13
CA ALA A 100 37.47 8.51 -19.98
C ALA A 100 37.03 7.85 -18.69
N GLY A 101 35.83 7.22 -18.68
CA GLY A 101 35.24 6.53 -17.53
C GLY A 101 34.32 7.41 -16.68
N ASN A 102 33.96 8.63 -17.10
CA ASN A 102 32.95 9.42 -16.42
C ASN A 102 31.55 8.85 -16.74
N THR A 103 30.61 8.96 -15.80
CA THR A 103 29.29 8.33 -15.92
C THR A 103 28.17 9.30 -15.57
N THR A 104 27.04 9.13 -16.24
CA THR A 104 25.76 9.77 -15.88
C THR A 104 24.65 8.74 -15.97
N SER A 105 23.65 8.83 -15.12
CA SER A 105 22.51 7.93 -15.11
C SER A 105 21.19 8.69 -15.23
N CYS A 106 20.17 8.02 -15.76
CA CYS A 106 18.80 8.46 -15.71
C CYS A 106 17.85 7.28 -15.51
N SER A 107 16.64 7.53 -15.04
CA SER A 107 15.61 6.49 -14.85
C SER A 107 14.24 7.00 -15.30
N PHE A 108 13.39 6.06 -15.70
CA PHE A 108 11.97 6.30 -15.93
C PHE A 108 11.15 5.08 -15.53
N ASP A 109 9.89 5.30 -15.21
CA ASP A 109 8.97 4.26 -14.79
C ASP A 109 8.08 3.79 -15.93
N VAL A 110 7.85 2.48 -16.00
CA VAL A 110 6.76 1.87 -16.76
C VAL A 110 5.72 1.41 -15.73
N ILE A 111 4.53 1.98 -15.81
CA ILE A 111 3.43 1.75 -14.89
C ILE A 111 2.35 0.99 -15.66
N VAL A 112 2.20 -0.30 -15.35
CA VAL A 112 1.15 -1.15 -15.91
C VAL A 112 0.02 -1.22 -14.90
N ALA A 113 -1.13 -0.64 -15.24
CA ALA A 113 -2.33 -0.68 -14.41
C ALA A 113 -3.41 -1.50 -15.10
N ARG A 114 -4.18 -2.27 -14.32
CA ARG A 114 -5.42 -2.87 -14.84
C ARG A 114 -6.46 -1.77 -15.00
N ASN A 115 -7.27 -1.86 -16.04
CA ASN A 115 -8.46 -1.02 -16.14
C ASN A 115 -9.27 -1.15 -14.84
N ASN A 116 -9.89 -0.07 -14.40
CA ASN A 116 -10.80 -0.16 -13.25
C ASN A 116 -11.84 -1.24 -13.53
N PRO A 117 -12.13 -2.11 -12.55
CA PRO A 117 -13.21 -3.08 -12.68
C PRO A 117 -14.50 -2.38 -13.07
N SER A 118 -15.27 -3.01 -13.94
CA SER A 118 -16.55 -2.49 -14.39
C SER A 118 -17.42 -2.07 -13.19
N GLU A 119 -18.05 -0.91 -13.28
CA GLU A 119 -19.03 -0.45 -12.30
C GLU A 119 -20.40 -1.17 -12.44
N ASN A 120 -20.50 -2.08 -13.39
CA ASN A 120 -21.76 -2.75 -13.74
C ASN A 120 -21.85 -4.19 -13.26
N MET A 121 -20.77 -4.75 -12.69
CA MET A 121 -20.72 -6.12 -12.16
C MET A 121 -19.58 -6.24 -11.14
N PRO A 122 -19.66 -7.22 -10.20
CA PRO A 122 -18.55 -7.52 -9.30
C PRO A 122 -17.26 -7.82 -10.05
N TYR A 123 -16.13 -7.53 -9.41
CA TYR A 123 -14.83 -7.81 -9.99
C TYR A 123 -14.47 -9.30 -9.81
N PHE A 124 -14.65 -10.08 -10.87
CA PHE A 124 -14.21 -11.48 -10.92
C PHE A 124 -13.16 -11.68 -12.02
N ILE A 125 -12.15 -12.48 -11.72
CA ILE A 125 -11.15 -12.99 -12.67
C ILE A 125 -11.25 -14.52 -12.69
N GLY A 126 -11.30 -15.09 -13.89
CA GLY A 126 -11.46 -16.54 -14.07
C GLY A 126 -12.93 -16.95 -14.03
N ASP A 127 -13.27 -17.89 -13.15
CA ASP A 127 -14.64 -18.41 -13.07
C ASP A 127 -15.58 -17.38 -12.46
N ASP A 128 -16.60 -16.98 -13.20
CA ASP A 128 -17.71 -16.16 -12.70
C ASP A 128 -18.62 -17.03 -11.82
N PRO A 129 -18.74 -16.73 -10.51
CA PRO A 129 -19.57 -17.52 -9.61
C PRO A 129 -21.07 -17.25 -9.73
N THR A 130 -21.49 -16.40 -10.67
CA THR A 130 -22.89 -16.02 -10.86
C THR A 130 -23.75 -17.25 -11.16
N PRO A 131 -24.78 -17.56 -10.35
CA PRO A 131 -25.64 -18.70 -10.61
C PRO A 131 -26.42 -18.55 -11.93
N THR A 132 -26.65 -19.67 -12.61
CA THR A 132 -27.46 -19.69 -13.86
C THR A 132 -28.82 -19.04 -13.66
N GLY A 133 -29.21 -18.14 -14.56
CA GLY A 133 -30.46 -17.40 -14.50
C GLY A 133 -30.46 -16.23 -13.52
N LYS A 134 -29.31 -15.84 -12.99
CA LYS A 134 -29.11 -14.68 -12.13
C LYS A 134 -28.19 -13.66 -12.76
N LYS A 135 -28.31 -12.43 -12.30
CA LYS A 135 -27.36 -11.33 -12.57
C LYS A 135 -27.06 -10.55 -11.31
N TRP A 136 -25.91 -9.93 -11.28
CA TRP A 136 -25.56 -8.98 -10.24
C TRP A 136 -26.17 -7.61 -10.52
N THR A 137 -26.68 -6.97 -9.49
CA THR A 137 -27.22 -5.61 -9.53
C THR A 137 -26.61 -4.81 -8.39
N SER A 138 -26.11 -3.61 -8.66
CA SER A 138 -25.50 -2.73 -7.65
C SER A 138 -26.52 -2.33 -6.59
N VAL A 139 -26.06 -2.25 -5.35
CA VAL A 139 -26.80 -1.71 -4.19
C VAL A 139 -26.25 -0.32 -3.90
N ALA A 140 -26.85 0.70 -4.50
CA ALA A 140 -26.34 2.08 -4.49
C ALA A 140 -26.18 2.67 -3.08
N GLU A 141 -27.03 2.28 -2.13
CA GLU A 141 -26.98 2.74 -0.74
C GLU A 141 -25.79 2.17 0.07
N LEU A 142 -25.15 1.11 -0.45
CA LEU A 142 -23.99 0.44 0.11
C LEU A 142 -22.77 0.54 -0.81
N SER A 143 -22.84 1.38 -1.84
CA SER A 143 -21.79 1.57 -2.83
C SER A 143 -21.41 3.04 -2.94
N ASP A 144 -20.12 3.29 -3.13
CA ASP A 144 -19.58 4.64 -3.32
C ASP A 144 -18.29 4.57 -4.13
N GLU A 145 -18.22 5.35 -5.19
CA GLU A 145 -17.04 5.46 -6.07
C GLU A 145 -16.10 6.58 -5.62
N PHE A 146 -16.49 7.37 -4.62
CA PHE A 146 -15.73 8.51 -4.09
C PHE A 146 -15.22 9.51 -5.14
N ASN A 147 -15.89 9.58 -6.29
CA ASN A 147 -15.52 10.43 -7.43
C ASN A 147 -15.84 11.91 -7.25
N THR A 148 -16.43 12.28 -6.12
CA THR A 148 -16.73 13.66 -5.75
C THR A 148 -15.83 14.07 -4.59
N ASP A 149 -15.41 15.33 -4.51
CA ASP A 149 -14.63 15.83 -3.38
C ASP A 149 -15.51 16.12 -2.13
N ILE A 150 -16.65 15.44 -2.04
CA ILE A 150 -17.64 15.63 -0.98
C ILE A 150 -17.91 14.29 -0.31
N PHE A 151 -17.76 14.24 1.00
CA PHE A 151 -18.17 13.09 1.80
C PHE A 151 -19.71 12.97 1.83
N ASP A 152 -20.24 11.79 1.49
CA ASP A 152 -21.67 11.55 1.47
C ASP A 152 -22.20 11.16 2.86
N ASP A 153 -22.54 12.17 3.65
CA ASP A 153 -23.17 11.98 4.96
C ASP A 153 -24.55 11.30 4.87
N SER A 154 -25.16 11.09 3.69
CA SER A 154 -26.39 10.32 3.55
C SER A 154 -26.14 8.80 3.59
N LYS A 155 -24.98 8.35 3.16
CA LYS A 155 -24.56 6.93 3.10
C LYS A 155 -23.75 6.49 4.31
N TRP A 156 -22.91 7.37 4.85
CA TRP A 156 -21.88 7.01 5.82
C TRP A 156 -21.97 7.80 7.12
N PHE A 157 -21.66 7.13 8.25
CA PHE A 157 -21.30 7.77 9.50
C PHE A 157 -19.78 7.82 9.61
N ARG A 158 -19.20 8.97 9.92
CA ARG A 158 -17.77 9.14 10.26
C ARG A 158 -17.55 9.61 11.71
N ASP A 159 -18.63 9.96 12.39
CA ASP A 159 -18.59 10.37 13.79
C ASP A 159 -19.14 9.23 14.67
N PRO A 160 -18.29 8.57 15.49
CA PRO A 160 -18.72 7.46 16.33
C PRO A 160 -19.71 7.86 17.42
N SER A 161 -19.89 9.16 17.70
CA SER A 161 -20.91 9.66 18.63
C SER A 161 -22.33 9.58 18.04
N GLN A 162 -22.44 9.50 16.73
CA GLN A 162 -23.71 9.46 16.00
C GLN A 162 -24.13 8.04 15.63
N ASP A 163 -23.25 7.06 15.80
CA ASP A 163 -23.57 5.65 15.55
C ASP A 163 -24.05 4.93 16.83
N GLN A 164 -24.65 3.77 16.65
CA GLN A 164 -25.21 2.99 17.78
C GLN A 164 -24.22 2.06 18.48
N PHE A 165 -22.93 2.06 18.06
CA PHE A 165 -21.95 1.11 18.56
C PHE A 165 -21.24 1.59 19.83
N GLY A 166 -21.16 2.92 20.07
CA GLY A 166 -20.53 3.50 21.24
C GLY A 166 -19.04 3.17 21.35
N TRP A 167 -18.38 2.93 20.23
CA TRP A 167 -16.95 2.60 20.18
C TRP A 167 -16.17 3.75 19.59
N TYR A 168 -15.31 4.36 20.41
CA TYR A 168 -14.60 5.60 20.09
C TYR A 168 -13.12 5.39 19.75
N GLY A 169 -12.66 4.16 19.66
CA GLY A 169 -11.28 3.82 19.35
C GLY A 169 -10.69 2.77 20.27
N ARG A 170 -9.45 2.38 20.00
CA ARG A 170 -8.63 1.52 20.85
C ARG A 170 -7.41 2.31 21.31
N GLU A 171 -7.21 2.41 22.64
CA GLU A 171 -6.08 3.17 23.19
C GLU A 171 -4.75 2.65 22.60
N PRO A 172 -3.83 3.54 22.18
CA PRO A 172 -3.85 5.00 22.38
C PRO A 172 -4.52 5.82 21.28
N ALA A 173 -5.27 5.25 20.32
CA ALA A 173 -5.89 5.96 19.21
C ALA A 173 -7.38 6.20 19.42
N LEU A 174 -7.77 7.50 19.38
CA LEU A 174 -9.14 7.98 19.41
C LEU A 174 -9.63 8.21 17.98
N PHE A 175 -10.83 7.76 17.64
CA PHE A 175 -11.44 8.06 16.34
C PHE A 175 -11.81 9.54 16.23
N GLN A 176 -11.35 10.16 15.15
CA GLN A 176 -11.51 11.57 14.84
C GLN A 176 -12.28 11.71 13.52
N PRO A 177 -13.48 12.31 13.50
CA PRO A 177 -14.22 12.53 12.25
C PRO A 177 -13.44 13.32 11.20
N ASP A 178 -12.60 14.26 11.64
CA ASP A 178 -11.77 15.12 10.77
C ASP A 178 -10.59 14.35 10.11
N ASN A 179 -10.38 13.11 10.48
CA ASN A 179 -9.40 12.23 9.80
C ASN A 179 -9.99 11.53 8.58
N VAL A 180 -11.25 11.81 8.26
CA VAL A 180 -11.96 11.22 7.11
C VAL A 180 -12.30 12.32 6.12
N SER A 181 -11.85 12.15 4.88
CA SER A 181 -12.14 13.06 3.78
C SER A 181 -12.35 12.30 2.48
N VAL A 182 -12.98 12.92 1.50
CA VAL A 182 -13.03 12.46 0.10
C VAL A 182 -12.30 13.49 -0.73
N GLY A 183 -11.44 13.04 -1.62
CA GLY A 183 -10.68 13.89 -2.52
C GLY A 183 -9.75 13.06 -3.41
N ASP A 184 -9.38 13.60 -4.55
CA ASP A 184 -8.56 12.93 -5.56
C ASP A 184 -9.13 11.56 -6.00
N GLY A 185 -10.46 11.47 -6.09
CA GLY A 185 -11.17 10.24 -6.49
C GLY A 185 -11.08 9.11 -5.47
N SER A 186 -10.87 9.41 -4.18
CA SER A 186 -10.74 8.40 -3.14
C SER A 186 -11.34 8.87 -1.81
N LEU A 187 -11.81 7.92 -1.04
CA LEU A 187 -12.00 8.11 0.40
C LEU A 187 -10.64 7.97 1.08
N ASN A 188 -10.26 9.01 1.80
CA ASN A 188 -9.01 9.11 2.52
C ASN A 188 -9.27 9.01 4.03
N VAL A 189 -8.68 8.03 4.68
CA VAL A 189 -8.81 7.81 6.13
C VAL A 189 -7.41 7.87 6.74
N MET A 190 -7.13 9.01 7.39
CA MET A 190 -5.81 9.35 7.89
C MET A 190 -5.64 8.94 9.35
N VAL A 191 -4.44 8.53 9.71
CA VAL A 191 -4.00 8.36 11.10
C VAL A 191 -2.94 9.39 11.44
N LYS A 192 -2.91 9.86 12.68
CA LYS A 192 -1.92 10.88 13.10
C LYS A 192 -1.66 10.83 14.60
N LYS A 193 -0.48 11.27 14.99
CA LYS A 193 -0.21 11.61 16.38
C LYS A 193 -0.92 12.91 16.74
N LEU A 194 -1.58 12.96 17.88
CA LEU A 194 -2.24 14.18 18.38
C LEU A 194 -1.19 15.16 18.88
N GLN A 195 -1.35 16.43 18.54
CA GLN A 195 -0.48 17.50 19.07
C GLN A 195 -0.59 17.64 20.58
N THR A 196 -1.79 17.45 21.10
CA THR A 196 -2.07 17.47 22.54
C THR A 196 -2.85 16.19 22.87
N PRO A 197 -2.40 15.39 23.82
CA PRO A 197 -3.15 14.22 24.28
C PRO A 197 -4.54 14.59 24.79
N ILE A 198 -5.51 13.75 24.53
CA ILE A 198 -6.91 13.92 24.97
C ILE A 198 -7.17 12.91 26.09
N THR A 199 -7.68 13.38 27.23
CA THR A 199 -8.14 12.49 28.30
C THR A 199 -9.66 12.46 28.30
N SER A 200 -10.24 11.30 28.04
CA SER A 200 -11.68 11.09 28.08
C SER A 200 -12.00 9.63 28.47
N ASN A 201 -13.12 9.43 29.19
CA ASN A 201 -13.56 8.10 29.61
C ASN A 201 -12.47 7.30 30.37
N SER A 202 -11.68 7.98 31.22
CA SER A 202 -10.55 7.40 31.97
C SER A 202 -9.43 6.81 31.08
N ARG A 203 -9.31 7.25 29.83
CA ARG A 203 -8.29 6.84 28.88
C ARG A 203 -7.47 8.05 28.44
N ASN A 204 -6.22 7.79 28.04
CA ASN A 204 -5.30 8.80 27.51
C ASN A 204 -5.02 8.55 26.04
N TRP A 205 -5.56 9.39 25.18
CA TRP A 205 -5.47 9.28 23.74
C TRP A 205 -4.33 10.15 23.23
N THR A 206 -3.34 9.54 22.64
CA THR A 206 -2.16 10.25 22.08
C THR A 206 -2.13 10.22 20.56
N HIS A 207 -3.00 9.42 19.95
CA HIS A 207 -3.11 9.24 18.49
C HIS A 207 -4.56 9.43 18.04
N GLY A 208 -4.72 9.83 16.80
CA GLY A 208 -6.00 9.87 16.10
C GLY A 208 -6.07 8.77 15.07
N GLY A 209 -7.08 7.93 15.18
CA GLY A 209 -7.54 7.02 14.15
C GLY A 209 -8.83 7.54 13.52
N ALA A 210 -9.56 6.69 12.82
CA ALA A 210 -10.88 7.02 12.32
C ALA A 210 -11.72 5.77 12.11
N ILE A 211 -13.04 5.96 11.99
CA ILE A 211 -13.99 4.91 11.66
C ILE A 211 -15.10 5.47 10.77
N LEU A 212 -15.49 4.67 9.79
CA LEU A 212 -16.70 4.90 8.99
C LEU A 212 -17.62 3.70 9.10
N ARG A 213 -18.92 3.95 9.05
CA ARG A 213 -19.95 2.89 8.95
C ARG A 213 -21.03 3.26 7.96
N SER A 214 -21.49 2.27 7.20
CA SER A 214 -22.66 2.46 6.33
C SER A 214 -23.91 2.74 7.16
N LYS A 215 -24.78 3.64 6.69
CA LYS A 215 -26.11 3.87 7.28
C LYS A 215 -27.07 2.76 6.93
N THR A 216 -27.03 2.30 5.70
CA THR A 216 -27.76 1.12 5.23
C THR A 216 -27.07 -0.15 5.71
N LYS A 217 -27.87 -1.16 6.01
CA LYS A 217 -27.38 -2.43 6.56
C LYS A 217 -26.96 -3.40 5.47
N ALA A 218 -25.84 -4.05 5.73
CA ALA A 218 -25.35 -5.20 4.99
C ALA A 218 -26.06 -6.47 5.43
N ILE A 219 -26.38 -7.36 4.49
CA ILE A 219 -27.14 -8.60 4.73
C ILE A 219 -26.51 -9.80 4.01
N SER A 220 -26.87 -11.00 4.45
CA SER A 220 -26.54 -12.25 3.76
C SER A 220 -27.16 -12.30 2.36
N GLY A 221 -26.48 -12.95 1.41
CA GLY A 221 -26.87 -13.05 0.00
C GLY A 221 -26.17 -12.01 -0.89
N TYR A 222 -25.50 -11.02 -0.33
CA TYR A 222 -24.83 -9.96 -1.07
C TYR A 222 -23.34 -10.23 -1.23
N TYR A 223 -22.75 -9.63 -2.26
CA TYR A 223 -21.31 -9.55 -2.50
C TYR A 223 -20.81 -8.14 -2.17
N TYR A 224 -19.76 -8.05 -1.38
CA TYR A 224 -19.15 -6.82 -0.91
C TYR A 224 -17.71 -6.77 -1.39
N GLU A 225 -17.29 -5.63 -1.92
CA GLU A 225 -15.91 -5.44 -2.33
C GLU A 225 -15.45 -4.01 -2.10
N ALA A 226 -14.15 -3.86 -1.85
CA ALA A 226 -13.48 -2.58 -1.75
C ALA A 226 -12.13 -2.61 -2.46
N ARG A 227 -11.80 -1.56 -3.19
CA ARG A 227 -10.47 -1.34 -3.73
C ARG A 227 -9.72 -0.43 -2.76
N MET A 228 -8.83 -1.03 -1.98
CA MET A 228 -8.16 -0.41 -0.85
C MET A 228 -6.64 -0.46 -0.96
N LYS A 229 -5.97 0.63 -0.58
CA LYS A 229 -4.53 0.71 -0.33
C LYS A 229 -4.31 1.04 1.15
N ALA A 230 -3.59 0.21 1.88
CA ALA A 230 -3.32 0.43 3.30
C ALA A 230 -2.40 1.63 3.54
N ASN A 231 -2.44 2.20 4.75
CA ASN A 231 -1.43 3.15 5.21
C ASN A 231 -0.08 2.44 5.47
N GLU A 232 0.99 3.18 5.75
CA GLU A 232 2.33 2.63 6.03
C GLU A 232 2.70 2.64 7.52
N THR A 233 1.74 2.97 8.40
CA THR A 233 1.99 3.05 9.83
C THR A 233 1.78 1.69 10.52
N VAL A 234 2.00 1.62 11.83
CA VAL A 234 1.66 0.43 12.63
C VAL A 234 0.17 0.27 12.87
N MET A 235 -0.64 1.27 12.50
CA MET A 235 -2.08 1.23 12.69
C MET A 235 -2.77 0.40 11.60
N SER A 236 -3.97 -0.06 11.90
CA SER A 236 -4.73 -0.93 11.01
C SER A 236 -5.22 -0.23 9.74
N SER A 237 -5.57 -1.05 8.76
CA SER A 237 -6.38 -0.72 7.59
C SER A 237 -7.38 -1.85 7.40
N THR A 238 -8.68 -1.56 7.47
CA THR A 238 -9.70 -2.60 7.56
C THR A 238 -10.90 -2.35 6.66
N PHE A 239 -11.52 -3.45 6.21
CA PHE A 239 -12.81 -3.48 5.53
C PHE A 239 -13.59 -4.68 6.06
N TRP A 240 -14.71 -4.43 6.78
CA TRP A 240 -15.43 -5.45 7.52
C TRP A 240 -16.90 -5.09 7.75
N ILE A 241 -17.68 -6.00 8.30
CA ILE A 241 -19.10 -5.79 8.65
C ILE A 241 -19.26 -5.92 10.16
N ALA A 242 -19.67 -4.81 10.80
CA ALA A 242 -19.97 -4.73 12.21
C ALA A 242 -21.44 -5.02 12.47
N PHE A 243 -21.71 -5.87 13.45
CA PHE A 243 -23.07 -6.22 13.84
C PHE A 243 -23.45 -5.57 15.19
N PRO A 244 -24.51 -4.74 15.23
CA PRO A 244 -25.02 -4.21 16.48
C PRO A 244 -25.47 -5.34 17.43
N GLN A 245 -25.23 -5.16 18.72
CA GLN A 245 -25.71 -6.10 19.72
C GLN A 245 -26.63 -5.42 20.70
N ASN A 246 -27.74 -6.12 21.03
CA ASN A 246 -28.63 -5.68 22.08
C ASN A 246 -29.00 -6.88 22.98
N CYS A 247 -28.49 -6.88 24.21
CA CYS A 247 -28.81 -7.92 25.18
C CYS A 247 -30.25 -7.87 25.74
N ASN A 248 -30.99 -6.81 25.49
CA ASN A 248 -32.34 -6.63 26.02
C ASN A 248 -33.45 -7.04 25.05
N SER A 249 -33.19 -6.96 23.73
CA SER A 249 -34.23 -7.16 22.70
C SER A 249 -33.82 -8.13 21.60
N GLY A 250 -32.69 -8.86 21.76
CA GLY A 250 -32.17 -9.76 20.71
C GLY A 250 -31.98 -9.11 19.32
N PRO A 251 -31.26 -9.72 18.42
CA PRO A 251 -30.58 -11.01 18.60
C PRO A 251 -29.43 -10.88 19.62
N PHE A 252 -29.31 -11.88 20.48
CA PHE A 252 -28.32 -11.84 21.59
C PHE A 252 -26.87 -12.10 21.15
N ARG A 253 -26.65 -12.45 19.87
CA ARG A 253 -25.34 -12.70 19.31
C ARG A 253 -24.64 -11.39 18.90
N LYS A 254 -23.37 -11.22 19.28
CA LYS A 254 -22.50 -10.22 18.66
C LYS A 254 -21.62 -10.92 17.64
N LEU A 255 -21.82 -10.59 16.37
CA LEU A 255 -21.05 -11.11 15.25
C LEU A 255 -20.11 -10.03 14.71
N GLU A 256 -19.10 -10.48 13.94
CA GLU A 256 -18.18 -9.63 13.19
C GLU A 256 -17.71 -10.42 11.97
N LEU A 257 -17.74 -9.81 10.79
CA LEU A 257 -17.28 -10.38 9.54
C LEU A 257 -16.17 -9.50 8.98
N ASP A 258 -14.93 -9.93 9.17
CA ASP A 258 -13.78 -9.24 8.63
C ASP A 258 -13.56 -9.68 7.20
N ILE A 259 -13.59 -8.73 6.24
CA ILE A 259 -13.30 -8.99 4.84
C ILE A 259 -11.80 -8.81 4.61
N GLN A 260 -11.25 -7.71 5.11
CA GLN A 260 -9.81 -7.48 5.16
C GLN A 260 -9.42 -6.80 6.46
N GLU A 261 -8.38 -7.32 7.08
CA GLU A 261 -7.76 -6.76 8.27
C GLU A 261 -6.24 -6.86 8.14
N CYS A 262 -5.54 -5.72 8.16
CA CYS A 262 -4.08 -5.66 8.12
C CYS A 262 -3.57 -4.44 8.87
N VAL A 263 -2.25 -4.36 9.04
CA VAL A 263 -1.54 -3.16 9.48
C VAL A 263 -0.64 -2.65 8.35
N GLY A 264 -0.23 -1.40 8.40
CA GLY A 264 0.65 -0.85 7.37
C GLY A 264 2.08 -1.40 7.48
N ARG A 265 2.56 -1.64 8.71
CA ARG A 265 3.85 -2.26 8.97
C ARG A 265 3.90 -2.98 10.30
N THR A 266 4.79 -3.95 10.39
CA THR A 266 5.19 -4.61 11.63
C THR A 266 6.61 -4.19 12.01
N HIS A 267 6.99 -4.35 13.29
CA HIS A 267 8.31 -3.96 13.80
C HIS A 267 8.80 -4.93 14.91
N SER A 268 9.90 -4.62 15.58
CA SER A 268 10.48 -5.50 16.61
C SER A 268 9.52 -5.79 17.78
N GLY A 269 8.69 -4.81 18.15
CA GLY A 269 7.69 -4.92 19.22
C GLY A 269 6.39 -5.62 18.84
N THR A 270 6.17 -5.94 17.56
CA THR A 270 4.99 -6.70 17.12
C THR A 270 5.07 -8.13 17.65
N ASP A 271 3.97 -8.68 18.12
CA ASP A 271 3.88 -10.07 18.55
C ASP A 271 4.31 -11.05 17.47
N SER A 272 4.95 -12.15 17.87
CA SER A 272 5.56 -13.12 16.94
C SER A 272 4.57 -13.74 15.94
N TRP A 273 3.32 -13.93 16.34
CA TRP A 273 2.26 -14.50 15.50
C TRP A 273 1.72 -13.53 14.44
N ALA A 274 2.03 -12.21 14.60
CA ALA A 274 1.48 -11.14 13.76
C ALA A 274 2.53 -10.49 12.83
N LYS A 275 3.73 -11.07 12.70
CA LYS A 275 4.82 -10.48 11.92
C LYS A 275 4.51 -10.30 10.42
N GLU A 276 3.53 -11.02 9.91
CA GLU A 276 3.13 -11.00 8.49
C GLU A 276 1.90 -10.12 8.24
N TRP A 277 1.39 -9.42 9.26
CA TRP A 277 0.15 -8.64 9.13
C TRP A 277 0.25 -7.39 8.27
N ASP A 278 1.42 -7.04 7.78
CA ASP A 278 1.66 -5.96 6.81
C ASP A 278 1.77 -6.45 5.36
N ASN A 279 1.68 -7.78 5.14
CA ASN A 279 1.65 -8.42 3.82
C ASN A 279 0.69 -9.62 3.78
N ILE A 280 -0.53 -9.39 4.23
CA ILE A 280 -1.53 -10.46 4.40
C ILE A 280 -2.89 -10.06 3.83
N TYR A 281 -3.60 -11.02 3.25
CA TYR A 281 -5.04 -11.00 3.14
C TYR A 281 -5.62 -11.83 4.29
N HIS A 282 -6.18 -11.16 5.30
CA HIS A 282 -6.73 -11.79 6.48
C HIS A 282 -8.21 -11.50 6.60
N SER A 283 -9.02 -12.55 6.64
CA SER A 283 -10.46 -12.48 6.83
C SER A 283 -10.87 -13.30 8.05
N ASN A 284 -12.00 -12.98 8.66
CA ASN A 284 -12.45 -13.70 9.83
C ASN A 284 -13.97 -13.66 9.99
N THR A 285 -14.49 -14.60 10.77
CA THR A 285 -15.85 -14.57 11.29
C THR A 285 -15.80 -14.76 12.79
N TRP A 286 -16.19 -13.72 13.53
CA TRP A 286 -16.24 -13.75 14.98
C TRP A 286 -17.65 -13.89 15.52
N ARG A 287 -17.82 -14.78 16.49
CA ARG A 287 -18.88 -14.72 17.47
C ARG A 287 -18.27 -14.33 18.82
N HIS A 288 -18.47 -13.09 19.22
CA HIS A 288 -17.89 -12.56 20.44
C HIS A 288 -18.62 -13.07 21.68
N ALA A 289 -17.86 -13.32 22.74
CA ALA A 289 -18.41 -13.61 24.07
C ALA A 289 -19.22 -12.42 24.60
N ARG A 290 -20.40 -12.71 25.16
CA ARG A 290 -21.25 -11.73 25.83
C ARG A 290 -21.97 -12.36 27.01
N THR A 291 -22.16 -11.58 28.08
CA THR A 291 -22.86 -12.03 29.27
C THR A 291 -24.30 -12.46 29.03
N CYS A 292 -24.91 -11.95 27.95
CA CYS A 292 -26.28 -12.28 27.58
C CYS A 292 -26.41 -13.47 26.61
N ASP A 293 -25.30 -14.07 26.17
CA ASP A 293 -25.28 -15.12 25.16
C ASP A 293 -24.30 -16.24 25.52
N ILE A 294 -23.00 -16.05 25.22
CA ILE A 294 -21.94 -17.05 25.46
C ILE A 294 -20.80 -16.44 26.24
N ASN A 295 -20.03 -17.28 26.92
CA ASN A 295 -18.90 -16.83 27.74
C ASN A 295 -17.56 -16.88 27.03
N ILE A 296 -17.49 -17.49 25.83
CA ILE A 296 -16.24 -17.67 25.08
C ILE A 296 -16.43 -17.18 23.67
N SER A 297 -15.53 -16.32 23.20
CA SER A 297 -15.48 -15.92 21.79
C SER A 297 -15.02 -17.08 20.92
N VAL A 298 -15.62 -17.21 19.74
CA VAL A 298 -15.25 -18.22 18.73
C VAL A 298 -15.00 -17.51 17.40
N GLN A 299 -13.89 -17.84 16.76
CA GLN A 299 -13.53 -17.31 15.44
C GLN A 299 -13.29 -18.43 14.43
N ARG A 300 -13.39 -18.07 13.14
CA ARG A 300 -12.95 -18.88 12.00
C ARG A 300 -12.20 -17.96 11.04
N PRO A 301 -10.88 -17.92 11.16
CA PRO A 301 -10.06 -17.09 10.26
C PRO A 301 -9.80 -17.78 8.93
N GLY A 302 -9.56 -16.95 7.91
CA GLY A 302 -8.92 -17.31 6.65
C GLY A 302 -7.76 -16.38 6.39
N LYS A 303 -6.69 -16.87 5.79
CA LYS A 303 -5.55 -16.03 5.43
C LYS A 303 -4.88 -16.47 4.14
N LYS A 304 -4.28 -15.51 3.45
CA LYS A 304 -3.36 -15.70 2.35
C LYS A 304 -2.20 -14.72 2.52
N ASP A 305 -0.98 -15.22 2.56
CA ASP A 305 0.21 -14.38 2.57
C ASP A 305 0.35 -13.73 1.18
N LEU A 306 0.71 -12.45 1.16
CA LEU A 306 0.95 -11.68 -0.05
C LEU A 306 2.45 -11.60 -0.32
N GLU A 307 2.83 -11.55 -1.59
CA GLU A 307 4.24 -11.38 -1.99
C GLU A 307 4.74 -9.94 -1.78
N GLU A 308 3.81 -9.02 -1.53
CA GLU A 308 4.05 -7.59 -1.38
C GLU A 308 3.29 -6.99 -0.19
N LYS A 309 3.69 -5.79 0.25
CA LYS A 309 3.05 -5.12 1.37
C LYS A 309 1.65 -4.62 1.02
N ASN A 310 0.74 -4.64 1.98
CA ASN A 310 -0.64 -4.17 1.80
C ASN A 310 -0.73 -2.69 1.38
N HIS A 311 0.31 -1.90 1.60
CA HIS A 311 0.40 -0.49 1.20
C HIS A 311 1.09 -0.26 -0.16
N SER A 312 1.61 -1.31 -0.83
CA SER A 312 2.38 -1.15 -2.09
C SER A 312 1.51 -0.68 -3.26
N ARG A 313 0.25 -1.08 -3.28
CA ARG A 313 -0.73 -0.74 -4.31
C ARG A 313 -2.16 -0.84 -3.80
N TYR A 314 -3.11 -0.53 -4.65
CA TYR A 314 -4.51 -0.88 -4.42
C TYR A 314 -4.73 -2.37 -4.67
N PHE A 315 -5.39 -3.04 -3.74
CA PHE A 315 -5.92 -4.40 -3.86
C PHE A 315 -7.44 -4.34 -3.87
N VAL A 316 -8.08 -5.30 -4.53
CA VAL A 316 -9.53 -5.49 -4.45
C VAL A 316 -9.81 -6.66 -3.51
N TYR A 317 -10.38 -6.35 -2.36
CA TYR A 317 -10.81 -7.33 -1.36
C TYR A 317 -12.30 -7.57 -1.51
N GLY A 318 -12.69 -8.81 -1.85
CA GLY A 318 -14.05 -9.19 -2.11
C GLY A 318 -14.57 -10.26 -1.16
N CYS A 319 -15.87 -10.20 -0.85
CA CYS A 319 -16.53 -11.14 0.01
C CYS A 319 -17.96 -11.42 -0.49
N TRP A 320 -18.22 -12.65 -0.94
CA TRP A 320 -19.59 -13.09 -1.14
C TRP A 320 -20.12 -13.72 0.14
N TRP A 321 -20.88 -12.96 0.90
CA TRP A 321 -21.65 -13.48 2.03
C TRP A 321 -22.86 -14.23 1.50
N LYS A 322 -22.59 -15.42 0.91
CA LYS A 322 -23.51 -16.20 0.08
C LYS A 322 -24.71 -16.71 0.86
N SER A 323 -24.47 -17.12 2.11
CA SER A 323 -25.51 -17.60 3.02
C SER A 323 -25.08 -17.40 4.48
N PRO A 324 -25.98 -17.60 5.47
CA PRO A 324 -25.58 -17.55 6.89
C PRO A 324 -24.46 -18.52 7.27
N THR A 325 -24.23 -19.57 6.50
CA THR A 325 -23.27 -20.65 6.83
C THR A 325 -22.12 -20.77 5.83
N GLU A 326 -22.08 -19.92 4.79
CA GLU A 326 -21.05 -19.99 3.74
C GLU A 326 -20.68 -18.61 3.24
N ILE A 327 -19.41 -18.25 3.39
CA ILE A 327 -18.85 -16.96 3.01
C ILE A 327 -17.58 -17.19 2.18
N LEU A 328 -17.57 -16.68 0.95
CA LEU A 328 -16.47 -16.82 -0.01
C LEU A 328 -15.67 -15.54 -0.08
N PHE A 329 -14.35 -15.66 -0.15
CA PHE A 329 -13.43 -14.52 -0.17
C PHE A 329 -12.61 -14.49 -1.45
N TYR A 330 -12.45 -13.28 -1.98
CA TYR A 330 -11.79 -13.00 -3.24
C TYR A 330 -10.71 -11.93 -3.04
N LEU A 331 -9.59 -12.08 -3.72
CA LEU A 331 -8.51 -11.10 -3.78
C LEU A 331 -8.22 -10.76 -5.24
N ASP A 332 -8.28 -9.48 -5.58
CA ASP A 332 -8.09 -9.01 -6.95
C ASP A 332 -8.96 -9.77 -7.97
N GLY A 333 -10.18 -10.11 -7.56
CA GLY A 333 -11.16 -10.82 -8.37
C GLY A 333 -10.97 -12.34 -8.42
N GLU A 334 -9.87 -12.89 -7.92
CA GLU A 334 -9.63 -14.34 -7.86
C GLU A 334 -10.20 -14.93 -6.56
N TYR A 335 -10.89 -16.06 -6.65
CA TYR A 335 -11.34 -16.82 -5.47
C TYR A 335 -10.13 -17.30 -4.65
N VAL A 336 -10.19 -17.11 -3.33
CA VAL A 336 -9.09 -17.50 -2.43
C VAL A 336 -9.50 -18.62 -1.49
N TYR A 337 -10.57 -18.47 -0.73
CA TYR A 337 -11.07 -19.47 0.22
C TYR A 337 -12.52 -19.25 0.63
N THR A 338 -13.09 -20.27 1.27
CA THR A 338 -14.41 -20.19 1.91
C THR A 338 -14.28 -20.36 3.42
N ILE A 339 -14.95 -19.49 4.18
CA ILE A 339 -15.15 -19.66 5.62
C ILE A 339 -16.56 -20.18 5.88
N LYS A 340 -16.64 -21.23 6.68
CA LYS A 340 -17.91 -21.70 7.29
C LYS A 340 -17.92 -21.22 8.73
N PRO A 341 -18.74 -20.20 9.07
CA PRO A 341 -18.77 -19.62 10.41
C PRO A 341 -19.12 -20.63 11.50
N SER A 342 -18.75 -20.32 12.73
CA SER A 342 -19.07 -21.18 13.90
C SER A 342 -20.54 -21.10 14.34
N THR A 343 -21.29 -20.15 13.82
CA THR A 343 -22.73 -19.93 14.03
C THR A 343 -23.30 -19.26 12.76
N ASP A 344 -24.62 -19.28 12.62
CA ASP A 344 -25.25 -18.62 11.49
C ASP A 344 -25.00 -17.10 11.52
N PHE A 345 -24.56 -16.58 10.38
CA PHE A 345 -24.40 -15.15 10.10
C PHE A 345 -25.67 -14.70 9.35
N ASP A 346 -26.75 -14.55 10.09
CA ASP A 346 -28.09 -14.21 9.59
C ASP A 346 -28.60 -12.86 10.12
N LEU A 347 -27.72 -12.08 10.78
CA LEU A 347 -28.04 -10.76 11.27
C LEU A 347 -27.68 -9.70 10.22
N GLU A 348 -28.26 -8.52 10.38
CA GLU A 348 -27.92 -7.35 9.58
C GLU A 348 -26.77 -6.58 10.26
N GLY A 349 -25.75 -6.20 9.49
CA GLY A 349 -24.60 -5.46 9.96
C GLY A 349 -24.37 -4.15 9.19
N HIS A 350 -23.29 -3.46 9.47
CA HIS A 350 -22.90 -2.22 8.80
C HIS A 350 -21.49 -2.40 8.22
N ILE A 351 -21.33 -2.08 6.92
CA ILE A 351 -19.99 -1.98 6.33
C ILE A 351 -19.20 -0.99 7.17
N THR A 352 -18.02 -1.39 7.59
CA THR A 352 -17.16 -0.62 8.48
C THR A 352 -15.75 -0.57 7.93
N MET A 353 -15.12 0.59 8.00
CA MET A 353 -13.72 0.85 7.70
C MET A 353 -13.14 1.56 8.90
N ALA A 354 -12.10 0.99 9.53
CA ALA A 354 -11.52 1.56 10.73
C ALA A 354 -10.00 1.51 10.71
N MET A 355 -9.37 2.57 11.22
CA MET A 355 -7.94 2.67 11.46
C MET A 355 -7.73 2.88 12.94
N GLU A 356 -7.25 1.85 13.60
CA GLU A 356 -7.02 1.81 15.06
C GLU A 356 -5.64 1.26 15.39
N THR A 357 -5.26 1.34 16.63
CA THR A 357 -4.08 0.66 17.17
C THR A 357 -4.42 -0.75 17.61
N TYR A 358 -3.44 -1.64 17.60
CA TYR A 358 -3.54 -2.98 18.17
C TYR A 358 -2.52 -3.19 19.27
N ASP A 359 -2.91 -3.84 20.37
CA ASP A 359 -2.03 -4.13 21.49
C ASP A 359 -0.84 -5.01 21.08
N TRP A 360 -1.06 -5.90 20.13
CA TRP A 360 -0.05 -6.81 19.58
C TRP A 360 0.88 -6.16 18.53
N ASN A 361 0.55 -4.95 18.05
CA ASN A 361 1.39 -4.13 17.16
C ASN A 361 1.42 -2.68 17.68
N PRO A 362 2.06 -2.43 18.82
CA PRO A 362 2.02 -1.14 19.49
C PRO A 362 2.72 -0.04 18.67
N ILE A 363 2.42 1.20 19.01
CA ILE A 363 3.14 2.36 18.45
C ILE A 363 4.64 2.21 18.75
N GLU A 364 5.47 2.44 17.73
CA GLU A 364 6.93 2.43 17.83
C GLU A 364 7.44 3.87 18.05
N PRO A 365 7.80 4.26 19.29
CA PRO A 365 8.07 5.67 19.61
C PRO A 365 9.23 6.28 18.82
N GLU A 366 10.25 5.46 18.49
CA GLU A 366 11.46 5.92 17.80
C GLU A 366 11.28 6.04 16.27
N ASN A 367 10.22 5.42 15.75
CA ASN A 367 9.91 5.42 14.32
C ASN A 367 8.39 5.53 14.09
N ASP A 368 7.77 6.50 14.74
CA ASP A 368 6.33 6.74 14.69
C ASP A 368 5.95 7.50 13.42
N LEU A 369 5.61 6.77 12.35
CA LEU A 369 5.14 7.37 11.10
C LEU A 369 3.82 8.13 11.25
N THR A 370 3.04 7.92 12.30
CA THR A 370 1.84 8.74 12.54
C THR A 370 2.21 10.19 12.90
N ALA A 371 3.44 10.39 13.40
CA ALA A 371 4.00 11.71 13.71
C ALA A 371 4.88 12.28 12.59
N THR A 372 5.69 11.44 11.95
CA THR A 372 6.77 11.88 11.04
C THR A 372 6.53 11.55 9.57
N GLY A 373 5.61 10.64 9.28
CA GLY A 373 5.28 10.21 7.92
C GLY A 373 4.61 11.30 7.09
N THR A 374 4.71 11.19 5.79
CA THR A 374 3.95 12.02 4.85
C THR A 374 2.45 11.74 4.98
N GLU A 375 1.61 12.60 4.43
CA GLU A 375 0.17 12.37 4.40
C GLU A 375 -0.18 11.07 3.68
N GLU A 376 0.46 10.78 2.55
CA GLU A 376 0.30 9.51 1.82
C GLU A 376 0.61 8.30 2.70
N GLN A 377 1.71 8.31 3.43
CA GLN A 377 2.10 7.20 4.30
C GLN A 377 1.13 6.97 5.48
N ARG A 378 0.44 8.02 5.91
CA ARG A 378 -0.50 7.98 7.03
C ARG A 378 -1.94 7.70 6.62
N THR A 379 -2.21 7.59 5.32
CA THR A 379 -3.58 7.51 4.79
C THR A 379 -3.87 6.13 4.22
N THR A 380 -4.91 5.48 4.73
CA THR A 380 -5.56 4.37 4.04
C THR A 380 -6.53 4.95 3.02
N LYS A 381 -6.41 4.50 1.77
CA LYS A 381 -7.23 4.97 0.66
C LYS A 381 -8.18 3.90 0.17
N TYR A 382 -9.42 4.27 -0.05
CA TYR A 382 -10.40 3.44 -0.75
C TYR A 382 -10.78 4.16 -2.04
N ASP A 383 -10.45 3.55 -3.18
CA ASP A 383 -10.82 4.04 -4.49
C ASP A 383 -12.34 3.93 -4.68
N TRP A 384 -12.89 2.81 -4.23
CA TRP A 384 -14.33 2.58 -4.18
C TRP A 384 -14.69 1.49 -3.17
N VAL A 385 -15.97 1.48 -2.78
CA VAL A 385 -16.66 0.39 -2.06
C VAL A 385 -17.90 0.04 -2.86
N ARG A 386 -18.08 -1.23 -3.22
CA ARG A 386 -19.20 -1.70 -4.04
C ARG A 386 -19.92 -2.85 -3.37
N THR A 387 -21.23 -2.86 -3.50
CA THR A 387 -22.08 -3.94 -3.00
C THR A 387 -23.03 -4.39 -4.09
N TRP A 388 -23.20 -5.68 -4.20
CA TRP A 388 -23.98 -6.31 -5.25
C TRP A 388 -24.98 -7.31 -4.67
N LYS A 389 -26.15 -7.39 -5.26
CA LYS A 389 -27.17 -8.40 -4.98
C LYS A 389 -27.48 -9.20 -6.22
N LEU A 390 -27.90 -10.46 -6.04
CA LEU A 390 -28.37 -11.29 -7.14
C LEU A 390 -29.87 -11.04 -7.41
N GLU A 391 -30.20 -10.83 -8.68
CA GLU A 391 -31.59 -10.74 -9.19
C GLU A 391 -31.81 -11.78 -10.29
N ASP A 392 -33.06 -12.11 -10.56
CA ASP A 392 -33.43 -12.94 -11.71
C ASP A 392 -33.16 -12.19 -13.02
N LEU A 393 -32.70 -12.92 -14.05
CA LEU A 393 -32.52 -12.39 -15.42
C LEU A 393 -33.83 -11.98 -16.06
#